data_52256122b65d064e5e280f64b692ed70
#
_entry.id   52256122b65d064e5e280f64b692ed70
#
_cell.length_a   1.000
_cell.length_b   1.000
_cell.length_c   1.000
_cell.angle_alpha   90.00
_cell.angle_beta   90.00
_cell.angle_gamma   90.00
#
_symmetry.space_group_name_H-M   'P 1'
#
loop_
_entity.id
_entity.type
_entity.pdbx_description
1 polymer ?
#
loop_
_entity_poly.entity_id
_entity_poly.type
_entity_poly.pdbx_seq_one_letter_code
_entity_poly.pdbx_strand_id
1 'polypeptide(L)'
;QAKVELYTAQYERLAPEPGAPVGTSAIVSPIDGVVTSANITLGEVVDSNRDAFTVADPSRILVLANLYGRDIGRVEAGDVAEVRAPVPDHPAFEGRVRSVNAALDPASNTAPARIEIANPGGLLRANMFVWVEIAADLGREGVTVPATAVQQTEGGPVAFVRMAENRFEKRVLKLGVQRSDWVEVTEGVAAGETVVTDGSFGLKAVLLRALLGSTD
;
A
#
# COMPACT_ATOMS: atom_id res chain seq x y z
N GLN A 1 38.97 23.66 28.00
CA GLN A 1 39.19 22.73 26.85
C GLN A 1 37.91 22.45 26.08
N ALA A 2 36.83 21.92 26.70
CA ALA A 2 35.57 21.60 26.01
C ALA A 2 34.93 22.78 25.22
N LYS A 3 35.11 24.01 25.71
CA LYS A 3 34.56 25.21 25.02
C LYS A 3 35.38 25.59 23.78
N VAL A 4 36.67 25.31 23.77
CA VAL A 4 37.56 25.52 22.60
C VAL A 4 37.27 24.47 21.55
N GLU A 5 37.07 23.21 21.94
CA GLU A 5 36.72 22.12 21.03
C GLU A 5 35.34 22.36 20.35
N LEU A 6 34.38 22.88 21.12
CA LEU A 6 33.07 23.25 20.56
C LEU A 6 33.19 24.36 19.52
N TYR A 7 33.95 25.41 19.80
CA TYR A 7 34.16 26.50 18.85
C TYR A 7 35.01 26.09 17.65
N THR A 8 35.98 25.19 17.83
CA THR A 8 36.76 24.63 16.72
C THR A 8 35.87 23.80 15.78
N ALA A 9 35.01 22.94 16.32
CA ALA A 9 34.08 22.14 15.54
C ALA A 9 33.03 23.01 14.84
N GLN A 10 32.56 24.10 15.44
CA GLN A 10 31.70 25.09 14.77
C GLN A 10 32.46 25.85 13.68
N TYR A 11 33.71 26.25 13.93
CA TYR A 11 34.52 26.94 12.95
C TYR A 11 34.86 26.07 11.74
N GLU A 12 35.19 24.79 11.94
CA GLU A 12 35.44 23.82 10.87
C GLU A 12 34.20 23.59 9.98
N ARG A 13 32.99 23.63 10.54
CA ARG A 13 31.73 23.56 9.79
C ARG A 13 31.43 24.83 8.98
N LEU A 14 31.95 25.98 9.41
CA LEU A 14 31.69 27.29 8.79
C LEU A 14 32.91 27.79 8.03
N ALA A 15 34.04 27.05 8.03
CA ALA A 15 35.24 27.45 7.32
C ALA A 15 34.96 27.61 5.82
N PRO A 16 35.32 28.75 5.25
CA PRO A 16 35.17 28.95 3.81
C PRO A 16 36.08 27.96 3.06
N GLU A 17 35.59 27.46 1.93
CA GLU A 17 36.43 26.64 1.05
C GLU A 17 37.72 27.40 0.65
N PRO A 18 38.84 26.69 0.43
CA PRO A 18 40.06 27.30 -0.06
C PRO A 18 39.82 28.06 -1.36
N GLY A 19 40.02 29.36 -1.34
CA GLY A 19 39.78 30.25 -2.49
C GLY A 19 38.43 31.00 -2.48
N ALA A 20 37.57 30.77 -1.48
CA ALA A 20 36.34 31.55 -1.32
C ALA A 20 36.65 33.03 -0.94
N PRO A 21 35.84 33.99 -1.37
CA PRO A 21 36.00 35.40 -0.98
C PRO A 21 35.97 35.58 0.55
N VAL A 22 36.77 36.52 1.04
CA VAL A 22 36.83 36.82 2.49
C VAL A 22 35.45 37.22 3.00
N GLY A 23 34.99 36.60 4.08
CA GLY A 23 33.66 36.84 4.66
C GLY A 23 32.54 36.01 4.09
N THR A 24 32.83 35.02 3.25
CA THR A 24 31.85 34.03 2.80
C THR A 24 31.91 32.73 3.58
N SER A 25 30.76 32.11 3.81
CA SER A 25 30.63 30.79 4.41
C SER A 25 29.73 29.93 3.52
N ALA A 26 30.19 28.73 3.21
CA ALA A 26 29.39 27.76 2.46
C ALA A 26 28.41 27.06 3.38
N ILE A 27 27.12 26.98 3.00
CA ILE A 27 26.14 26.13 3.65
C ILE A 27 26.08 24.83 2.84
N VAL A 28 26.56 23.75 3.43
CA VAL A 28 26.61 22.44 2.78
C VAL A 28 25.46 21.56 3.30
N SER A 29 24.81 20.84 2.38
CA SER A 29 23.80 19.85 2.79
C SER A 29 24.42 18.73 3.61
N PRO A 30 23.81 18.34 4.75
CA PRO A 30 24.27 17.20 5.56
C PRO A 30 23.93 15.84 4.96
N ILE A 31 23.10 15.81 3.91
CA ILE A 31 22.65 14.58 3.24
C ILE A 31 22.75 14.74 1.73
N ASP A 32 22.94 13.63 1.05
CA ASP A 32 22.75 13.56 -0.41
C ASP A 32 21.26 13.63 -0.72
N GLY A 33 20.87 14.38 -1.77
CA GLY A 33 19.47 14.50 -2.10
C GLY A 33 19.16 15.63 -3.09
N VAL A 34 17.90 15.96 -3.16
CA VAL A 34 17.37 17.01 -4.05
C VAL A 34 16.83 18.16 -3.18
N VAL A 35 17.10 19.38 -3.60
CA VAL A 35 16.49 20.58 -2.98
C VAL A 35 15.01 20.59 -3.33
N THR A 36 14.15 20.42 -2.33
CA THR A 36 12.69 20.42 -2.51
C THR A 36 12.07 21.79 -2.27
N SER A 37 12.76 22.65 -1.52
CA SER A 37 12.33 24.01 -1.23
C SER A 37 13.54 24.94 -1.07
N ALA A 38 13.45 26.13 -1.64
CA ALA A 38 14.41 27.22 -1.44
C ALA A 38 13.61 28.47 -1.03
N ASN A 39 13.78 28.91 0.21
CA ASN A 39 13.01 30.00 0.82
C ASN A 39 13.84 31.25 1.00
N ILE A 40 14.88 31.41 0.20
CA ILE A 40 15.78 32.58 0.22
C ILE A 40 15.97 33.17 -1.18
N THR A 41 16.24 34.44 -1.20
CA THR A 41 16.51 35.18 -2.45
C THR A 41 17.90 35.82 -2.38
N LEU A 42 18.53 35.97 -3.53
CA LEU A 42 19.85 36.64 -3.62
C LEU A 42 19.82 38.03 -3.02
N GLY A 43 20.78 38.29 -2.09
CA GLY A 43 20.87 39.57 -1.38
C GLY A 43 20.00 39.67 -0.12
N GLU A 44 19.27 38.65 0.23
CA GLU A 44 18.46 38.57 1.45
C GLU A 44 19.33 38.29 2.66
N VAL A 45 19.01 38.92 3.80
CA VAL A 45 19.62 38.63 5.09
C VAL A 45 18.92 37.41 5.72
N VAL A 46 19.70 36.40 6.02
CA VAL A 46 19.20 35.14 6.61
C VAL A 46 19.63 35.07 8.06
N ASP A 47 18.71 34.77 8.95
CA ASP A 47 19.00 34.44 10.36
C ASP A 47 19.02 32.94 10.62
N SER A 48 19.49 32.54 11.80
CA SER A 48 19.64 31.14 12.20
C SER A 48 18.31 30.39 12.45
N ASN A 49 17.19 31.12 12.48
CA ASN A 49 15.86 30.54 12.76
C ASN A 49 15.03 30.29 11.51
N ARG A 50 15.60 30.58 10.35
CA ARG A 50 14.90 30.42 9.07
C ARG A 50 15.43 29.23 8.27
N ASP A 51 14.53 28.40 7.83
CA ASP A 51 14.84 27.31 6.91
C ASP A 51 15.10 27.88 5.51
N ALA A 52 16.37 27.96 5.14
CA ALA A 52 16.80 28.48 3.85
C ALA A 52 16.51 27.51 2.71
N PHE A 53 16.87 26.23 2.91
CA PHE A 53 16.69 25.14 1.97
C PHE A 53 16.16 23.91 2.68
N THR A 54 15.33 23.15 1.98
CA THR A 54 14.94 21.81 2.39
C THR A 54 15.50 20.81 1.38
N VAL A 55 16.28 19.84 1.87
CA VAL A 55 16.85 18.77 1.06
C VAL A 55 16.20 17.47 1.48
N ALA A 56 15.77 16.66 0.52
CA ALA A 56 15.20 15.35 0.76
C ALA A 56 15.86 14.30 -0.13
N ASP A 57 16.02 13.09 0.40
CA ASP A 57 16.43 11.92 -0.38
C ASP A 57 15.18 11.29 -1.03
N PRO A 58 15.01 11.38 -2.37
CA PRO A 58 13.86 10.81 -3.05
C PRO A 58 13.99 9.30 -3.33
N SER A 59 15.10 8.67 -2.99
CA SER A 59 15.35 7.24 -3.27
C SER A 59 14.46 6.31 -2.47
N ARG A 60 13.92 6.80 -1.36
CA ARG A 60 12.95 6.12 -0.50
C ARG A 60 11.79 7.03 -0.21
N ILE A 61 10.59 6.46 -0.30
CA ILE A 61 9.35 7.17 0.02
C ILE A 61 8.65 6.48 1.17
N LEU A 62 8.12 7.28 2.07
CA LEU A 62 7.22 6.84 3.12
C LEU A 62 5.78 7.08 2.67
N VAL A 63 5.06 6.00 2.43
CA VAL A 63 3.63 6.04 2.10
C VAL A 63 2.82 5.95 3.38
N LEU A 64 1.83 6.83 3.52
CA LEU A 64 0.87 6.82 4.61
C LEU A 64 -0.44 6.21 4.10
N ALA A 65 -0.74 4.99 4.52
CA ALA A 65 -2.00 4.32 4.20
C ALA A 65 -2.98 4.49 5.36
N ASN A 66 -4.12 5.10 5.12
CA ASN A 66 -5.14 5.32 6.13
C ASN A 66 -6.00 4.07 6.32
N LEU A 67 -5.84 3.41 7.46
CA LEU A 67 -6.61 2.24 7.84
C LEU A 67 -7.92 2.64 8.52
N TYR A 68 -9.01 2.01 8.11
CA TYR A 68 -10.35 2.30 8.62
C TYR A 68 -10.86 1.17 9.54
N GLY A 69 -11.50 1.52 10.64
CA GLY A 69 -12.33 0.65 11.48
C GLY A 69 -11.78 -0.77 11.66
N ARG A 70 -12.40 -1.73 11.01
CA ARG A 70 -12.08 -3.16 11.13
C ARG A 70 -10.68 -3.56 10.63
N ASP A 71 -10.03 -2.73 9.82
CA ASP A 71 -8.74 -3.08 9.21
C ASP A 71 -7.56 -2.67 10.10
N ILE A 72 -7.80 -1.79 11.10
CA ILE A 72 -6.78 -1.30 12.03
C ILE A 72 -6.13 -2.43 12.83
N GLY A 73 -6.94 -3.39 13.31
CA GLY A 73 -6.43 -4.53 14.10
C GLY A 73 -5.94 -5.71 13.27
N ARG A 74 -5.88 -5.58 11.95
CA ARG A 74 -5.45 -6.64 11.03
C ARG A 74 -4.09 -6.40 10.41
N VAL A 75 -3.70 -5.13 10.30
CA VAL A 75 -2.44 -4.73 9.69
C VAL A 75 -1.40 -4.58 10.77
N GLU A 76 -0.26 -5.27 10.59
CA GLU A 76 0.85 -5.28 11.52
C GLU A 76 2.16 -4.82 10.86
N ALA A 77 3.13 -4.47 11.69
CA ALA A 77 4.48 -4.18 11.20
C ALA A 77 5.11 -5.44 10.59
N GLY A 78 5.65 -5.31 9.38
CA GLY A 78 6.21 -6.42 8.61
C GLY A 78 5.32 -6.87 7.45
N ASP A 79 4.03 -6.57 7.46
CA ASP A 79 3.12 -6.90 6.37
C ASP A 79 3.61 -6.36 5.04
N VAL A 80 3.46 -7.16 4.00
CA VAL A 80 3.82 -6.78 2.63
C VAL A 80 2.74 -5.85 2.08
N ALA A 81 3.19 -4.79 1.44
CA ALA A 81 2.31 -3.82 0.80
C ALA A 81 2.69 -3.62 -0.66
N GLU A 82 1.70 -3.57 -1.51
CA GLU A 82 1.83 -3.18 -2.91
C GLU A 82 1.27 -1.78 -3.09
N VAL A 83 2.08 -0.89 -3.67
CA VAL A 83 1.74 0.51 -3.88
C VAL A 83 1.67 0.81 -5.37
N ARG A 84 0.56 1.33 -5.84
CA ARG A 84 0.32 1.71 -7.24
C ARG A 84 0.15 3.20 -7.38
N ALA A 85 0.99 3.81 -8.21
CA ALA A 85 0.84 5.20 -8.59
C ALA A 85 -0.29 5.40 -9.61
N PRO A 86 -0.93 6.59 -9.66
CA PRO A 86 -1.95 6.92 -10.65
C PRO A 86 -1.33 7.25 -12.03
N VAL A 87 -0.38 6.44 -12.47
CA VAL A 87 0.34 6.60 -13.74
C VAL A 87 0.11 5.34 -14.55
N PRO A 88 -0.45 5.43 -15.77
CA PRO A 88 -0.62 4.27 -16.65
C PRO A 88 0.70 3.54 -16.89
N ASP A 89 0.64 2.22 -17.03
CA ASP A 89 1.76 1.33 -17.38
C ASP A 89 2.94 1.33 -16.40
N HIS A 90 2.76 1.87 -15.19
CA HIS A 90 3.79 1.78 -14.15
C HIS A 90 3.63 0.49 -13.34
N PRO A 91 4.74 -0.23 -13.11
CA PRO A 91 4.73 -1.38 -12.20
C PRO A 91 4.37 -0.93 -10.78
N ALA A 92 3.76 -1.85 -10.04
CA ALA A 92 3.54 -1.64 -8.62
C ALA A 92 4.88 -1.63 -7.87
N PHE A 93 4.93 -0.85 -6.80
CA PHE A 93 6.07 -0.81 -5.90
C PHE A 93 5.80 -1.72 -4.71
N GLU A 94 6.73 -2.60 -4.41
CA GLU A 94 6.64 -3.43 -3.22
C GLU A 94 7.27 -2.73 -2.03
N GLY A 95 6.63 -2.85 -0.89
CA GLY A 95 7.09 -2.29 0.38
C GLY A 95 6.63 -3.11 1.57
N ARG A 96 6.98 -2.62 2.76
CA ARG A 96 6.56 -3.22 4.03
C ARG A 96 6.03 -2.18 4.98
N VAL A 97 5.01 -2.58 5.73
CA VAL A 97 4.50 -1.78 6.85
C VAL A 97 5.61 -1.68 7.91
N ARG A 98 6.05 -0.48 8.20
CA ARG A 98 7.01 -0.20 9.29
C ARG A 98 6.34 -0.09 10.64
N SER A 99 5.21 0.59 10.65
CA SER A 99 4.42 0.80 11.87
C SER A 99 3.00 1.20 11.52
N VAL A 100 2.09 0.91 12.42
CA VAL A 100 0.72 1.44 12.43
C VAL A 100 0.60 2.37 13.65
N ASN A 101 0.00 3.54 13.47
CA ASN A 101 -0.23 4.45 14.58
C ASN A 101 -1.19 3.81 15.60
N ALA A 102 -0.80 3.88 16.87
CA ALA A 102 -1.65 3.40 17.98
C ALA A 102 -2.87 4.31 18.24
N ALA A 103 -2.76 5.59 17.88
CA ALA A 103 -3.84 6.55 18.02
C ALA A 103 -4.50 6.85 16.67
N LEU A 104 -5.81 7.01 16.70
CA LEU A 104 -6.57 7.46 15.53
C LEU A 104 -6.35 8.96 15.30
N ASP A 105 -6.28 9.34 14.05
CA ASP A 105 -6.41 10.73 13.64
C ASP A 105 -7.84 11.18 13.86
N PRO A 106 -8.09 12.20 14.70
CA PRO A 106 -9.46 12.62 15.06
C PRO A 106 -10.23 13.25 13.90
N ALA A 107 -9.54 13.77 12.87
CA ALA A 107 -10.18 14.40 11.73
C ALA A 107 -10.68 13.37 10.71
N SER A 108 -9.91 12.31 10.49
CA SER A 108 -10.22 11.26 9.52
C SER A 108 -10.79 9.98 10.13
N ASN A 109 -10.66 9.82 11.44
CA ASN A 109 -11.01 8.60 12.20
C ASN A 109 -10.29 7.35 11.63
N THR A 110 -9.03 7.52 11.23
CA THR A 110 -8.17 6.46 10.66
C THR A 110 -6.90 6.30 11.47
N ALA A 111 -6.28 5.11 11.39
CA ALA A 111 -4.93 4.87 11.87
C ALA A 111 -3.97 4.86 10.67
N PRO A 112 -3.04 5.81 10.55
CA PRO A 112 -2.05 5.79 9.49
C PRO A 112 -1.05 4.63 9.67
N ALA A 113 -0.97 3.74 8.66
CA ALA A 113 0.12 2.79 8.51
C ALA A 113 1.25 3.42 7.69
N ARG A 114 2.48 3.32 8.18
CA ARG A 114 3.68 3.80 7.50
C ARG A 114 4.32 2.68 6.73
N ILE A 115 4.39 2.84 5.41
CA ILE A 115 4.95 1.85 4.49
C ILE A 115 6.19 2.46 3.85
N GLU A 116 7.33 1.83 3.99
CA GLU A 116 8.56 2.24 3.31
C GLU A 116 8.70 1.49 2.01
N ILE A 117 8.94 2.23 0.94
CA ILE A 117 9.16 1.71 -0.41
C ILE A 117 10.43 2.30 -1.02
N ALA A 118 11.12 1.51 -1.82
CA ALA A 118 12.18 2.00 -2.68
C ALA A 118 11.55 2.76 -3.86
N ASN A 119 12.15 3.88 -4.25
CA ASN A 119 11.68 4.73 -5.32
C ASN A 119 12.76 4.93 -6.40
N PRO A 120 13.12 3.87 -7.14
CA PRO A 120 14.12 3.96 -8.19
C PRO A 120 13.64 4.93 -9.27
N GLY A 121 14.53 5.85 -9.67
CA GLY A 121 14.21 6.86 -10.68
C GLY A 121 13.33 8.01 -10.21
N GLY A 122 12.95 8.08 -8.92
CA GLY A 122 12.21 9.23 -8.37
C GLY A 122 10.79 9.38 -8.92
N LEU A 123 10.15 8.28 -9.31
CA LEU A 123 8.81 8.28 -9.93
C LEU A 123 7.71 8.75 -8.99
N LEU A 124 7.79 8.32 -7.74
CA LEU A 124 6.87 8.78 -6.69
C LEU A 124 7.37 10.10 -6.13
N ARG A 125 6.45 11.02 -5.90
CA ARG A 125 6.74 12.34 -5.34
C ARG A 125 6.01 12.52 -4.02
N ALA A 126 6.56 13.36 -3.16
CA ALA A 126 5.88 13.76 -1.93
C ALA A 126 4.48 14.33 -2.25
N ASN A 127 3.51 14.03 -1.39
CA ASN A 127 2.10 14.43 -1.53
C ASN A 127 1.37 13.84 -2.74
N MET A 128 1.91 12.81 -3.38
CA MET A 128 1.21 12.06 -4.42
C MET A 128 0.20 11.10 -3.77
N PHE A 129 -1.02 11.05 -4.30
CA PHE A 129 -1.99 10.02 -3.94
C PHE A 129 -1.64 8.72 -4.65
N VAL A 130 -1.72 7.62 -3.91
CA VAL A 130 -1.43 6.27 -4.38
C VAL A 130 -2.47 5.29 -3.85
N TRP A 131 -2.67 4.17 -4.56
CA TRP A 131 -3.43 3.03 -4.04
C TRP A 131 -2.49 2.07 -3.35
N VAL A 132 -2.93 1.57 -2.21
CA VAL A 132 -2.15 0.64 -1.38
C VAL A 132 -2.97 -0.61 -1.12
N GLU A 133 -2.41 -1.75 -1.44
CA GLU A 133 -2.91 -3.07 -1.03
C GLU A 133 -1.97 -3.66 -0.01
N ILE A 134 -2.47 -4.00 1.18
CA ILE A 134 -1.67 -4.59 2.25
C ILE A 134 -2.11 -6.05 2.43
N ALA A 135 -1.16 -6.96 2.32
CA ALA A 135 -1.37 -8.38 2.58
C ALA A 135 -1.24 -8.64 4.08
N ALA A 136 -2.34 -8.46 4.81
CA ALA A 136 -2.38 -8.75 6.25
C ALA A 136 -2.64 -10.23 6.49
N ASP A 137 -1.85 -10.84 7.38
CA ASP A 137 -2.14 -12.19 7.87
C ASP A 137 -3.28 -12.12 8.89
N LEU A 138 -4.37 -12.79 8.59
CA LEU A 138 -5.54 -12.84 9.48
C LEU A 138 -5.38 -13.82 10.63
N GLY A 139 -4.23 -14.53 10.73
CA GLY A 139 -3.96 -15.55 11.76
C GLY A 139 -4.92 -16.73 11.73
N ARG A 140 -5.58 -16.96 10.60
CA ARG A 140 -6.52 -18.06 10.40
C ARG A 140 -6.41 -18.66 9.00
N GLU A 141 -6.59 -19.96 8.92
CA GLU A 141 -6.76 -20.63 7.63
C GLU A 141 -8.18 -20.45 7.13
N GLY A 142 -8.33 -20.22 5.83
CA GLY A 142 -9.60 -20.07 5.14
C GLY A 142 -9.63 -20.84 3.83
N VAL A 143 -10.81 -21.28 3.43
CA VAL A 143 -11.01 -21.86 2.11
C VAL A 143 -11.10 -20.74 1.10
N THR A 144 -10.28 -20.77 0.07
CA THR A 144 -10.34 -19.82 -1.03
C THR A 144 -10.65 -20.51 -2.34
N VAL A 145 -11.38 -19.82 -3.20
CA VAL A 145 -11.68 -20.27 -4.56
C VAL A 145 -11.29 -19.17 -5.56
N PRO A 146 -10.90 -19.51 -6.80
CA PRO A 146 -10.72 -18.52 -7.83
C PRO A 146 -11.97 -17.65 -8.02
N ALA A 147 -11.82 -16.35 -8.22
CA ALA A 147 -12.96 -15.44 -8.39
C ALA A 147 -13.88 -15.86 -9.56
N THR A 148 -13.31 -16.47 -10.59
CA THR A 148 -14.02 -17.01 -11.75
C THR A 148 -14.96 -18.18 -11.42
N ALA A 149 -14.75 -18.89 -10.30
CA ALA A 149 -15.63 -19.97 -9.84
C ALA A 149 -16.92 -19.44 -9.21
N VAL A 150 -16.95 -18.18 -8.75
CA VAL A 150 -18.09 -17.59 -8.07
C VAL A 150 -19.06 -16.97 -9.09
N GLN A 151 -20.29 -17.45 -9.08
CA GLN A 151 -21.37 -16.93 -9.95
C GLN A 151 -22.43 -16.24 -9.10
N GLN A 152 -22.86 -15.06 -9.53
CA GLN A 152 -23.98 -14.35 -8.89
C GLN A 152 -25.31 -14.86 -9.41
N THR A 153 -26.24 -15.18 -8.50
CA THR A 153 -27.62 -15.57 -8.80
C THR A 153 -28.59 -14.72 -7.97
N GLU A 154 -29.90 -14.79 -8.27
CA GLU A 154 -30.93 -14.11 -7.47
C GLU A 154 -30.92 -14.54 -5.99
N GLY A 155 -30.53 -15.78 -5.71
CA GLY A 155 -30.38 -16.33 -4.35
C GLY A 155 -29.01 -16.07 -3.71
N GLY A 156 -28.16 -15.22 -4.30
CA GLY A 156 -26.83 -14.91 -3.81
C GLY A 156 -25.69 -15.58 -4.60
N PRO A 157 -24.45 -15.48 -4.07
CA PRO A 157 -23.29 -16.07 -4.72
C PRO A 157 -23.31 -17.60 -4.61
N VAL A 158 -22.95 -18.27 -5.72
CA VAL A 158 -22.90 -19.73 -5.78
C VAL A 158 -21.62 -20.20 -6.46
N ALA A 159 -21.20 -21.42 -6.15
CA ALA A 159 -20.21 -22.16 -6.94
C ALA A 159 -20.77 -23.53 -7.33
N PHE A 160 -20.16 -24.13 -8.36
CA PHE A 160 -20.43 -25.49 -8.77
C PHE A 160 -19.28 -26.38 -8.32
N VAL A 161 -19.59 -27.33 -7.43
CA VAL A 161 -18.65 -28.34 -6.93
C VAL A 161 -18.78 -29.61 -7.76
N ARG A 162 -17.66 -30.13 -8.24
CA ARG A 162 -17.61 -31.36 -9.00
C ARG A 162 -17.72 -32.56 -8.06
N MET A 163 -18.80 -33.34 -8.19
CA MET A 163 -19.05 -34.54 -7.39
C MET A 163 -18.58 -35.82 -8.10
N ALA A 164 -18.63 -35.85 -9.45
CA ALA A 164 -18.18 -36.93 -10.31
C ALA A 164 -17.87 -36.39 -11.71
N GLU A 165 -17.45 -37.23 -12.64
CA GLU A 165 -16.98 -36.86 -13.99
C GLU A 165 -17.93 -35.90 -14.71
N ASN A 166 -19.26 -36.11 -14.64
CA ASN A 166 -20.28 -35.26 -15.29
C ASN A 166 -21.37 -34.80 -14.29
N ARG A 167 -21.04 -34.80 -13.01
CA ARG A 167 -21.99 -34.43 -11.97
C ARG A 167 -21.49 -33.26 -11.15
N PHE A 168 -22.26 -32.17 -11.17
CA PHE A 168 -21.96 -30.93 -10.46
C PHE A 168 -23.08 -30.61 -9.49
N GLU A 169 -22.73 -30.10 -8.35
CA GLU A 169 -23.65 -29.64 -7.33
C GLU A 169 -23.54 -28.13 -7.17
N LYS A 170 -24.69 -27.42 -7.27
CA LYS A 170 -24.75 -26.00 -6.96
C LYS A 170 -24.73 -25.81 -5.45
N ARG A 171 -23.82 -25.02 -4.95
CA ARG A 171 -23.75 -24.61 -3.54
C ARG A 171 -23.83 -23.11 -3.38
N VAL A 172 -24.66 -22.66 -2.45
CA VAL A 172 -24.75 -21.27 -2.04
C VAL A 172 -23.54 -20.97 -1.16
N LEU A 173 -22.90 -19.85 -1.41
CA LEU A 173 -21.67 -19.46 -0.71
C LEU A 173 -21.94 -18.33 0.26
N LYS A 174 -21.25 -18.35 1.41
CA LYS A 174 -20.98 -17.14 2.17
C LYS A 174 -19.55 -16.72 1.90
N LEU A 175 -19.39 -15.48 1.42
CA LEU A 175 -18.11 -14.94 1.03
C LEU A 175 -17.50 -14.14 2.18
N GLY A 176 -16.20 -14.30 2.35
CA GLY A 176 -15.38 -13.52 3.25
C GLY A 176 -14.61 -12.44 2.47
N VAL A 177 -13.27 -12.44 2.60
CA VAL A 177 -12.38 -11.51 1.90
C VAL A 177 -12.44 -11.80 0.40
N GLN A 178 -12.55 -10.73 -0.42
CA GLN A 178 -12.59 -10.83 -1.87
C GLN A 178 -11.41 -10.07 -2.45
N ARG A 179 -10.71 -10.70 -3.40
CA ARG A 179 -9.66 -10.10 -4.21
C ARG A 179 -9.98 -10.27 -5.69
N SER A 180 -9.16 -9.66 -6.54
CA SER A 180 -9.34 -9.72 -8.00
C SER A 180 -9.25 -11.13 -8.57
N ASP A 181 -8.42 -11.98 -7.98
CA ASP A 181 -8.06 -13.32 -8.47
C ASP A 181 -8.69 -14.45 -7.64
N TRP A 182 -8.98 -14.23 -6.36
CA TRP A 182 -9.58 -15.22 -5.46
C TRP A 182 -10.59 -14.61 -4.48
N VAL A 183 -11.44 -15.47 -3.94
CA VAL A 183 -12.46 -15.12 -2.94
C VAL A 183 -12.41 -16.12 -1.80
N GLU A 184 -12.40 -15.64 -0.56
CA GLU A 184 -12.57 -16.47 0.62
C GLU A 184 -14.02 -16.96 0.72
N VAL A 185 -14.19 -18.24 0.96
CA VAL A 185 -15.50 -18.87 1.20
C VAL A 185 -15.56 -19.31 2.66
N THR A 186 -16.45 -18.67 3.42
CA THR A 186 -16.65 -19.02 4.85
C THR A 186 -17.65 -20.15 5.04
N GLU A 187 -18.58 -20.33 4.10
CA GLU A 187 -19.53 -21.44 4.09
C GLU A 187 -19.86 -21.85 2.64
N GLY A 188 -20.09 -23.13 2.39
CA GLY A 188 -20.56 -23.65 1.11
C GLY A 188 -19.57 -24.55 0.37
N VAL A 189 -18.27 -24.40 0.59
CA VAL A 189 -17.21 -25.26 0.02
C VAL A 189 -16.24 -25.64 1.10
N ALA A 190 -15.83 -26.90 1.11
CA ALA A 190 -14.82 -27.41 2.04
C ALA A 190 -13.42 -27.46 1.38
N ALA A 191 -12.37 -27.48 2.22
CA ALA A 191 -11.02 -27.65 1.72
C ALA A 191 -10.85 -29.00 1.00
N GLY A 192 -10.20 -28.97 -0.17
CA GLY A 192 -9.97 -30.15 -1.01
C GLY A 192 -11.09 -30.48 -2.00
N GLU A 193 -12.23 -29.78 -1.96
CA GLU A 193 -13.27 -29.91 -2.99
C GLU A 193 -12.84 -29.26 -4.30
N THR A 194 -13.26 -29.85 -5.42
CA THR A 194 -12.97 -29.32 -6.76
C THR A 194 -14.11 -28.42 -7.22
N VAL A 195 -13.82 -27.13 -7.41
CA VAL A 195 -14.77 -26.13 -7.93
C VAL A 195 -14.56 -25.91 -9.42
N VAL A 196 -15.64 -25.63 -10.13
CA VAL A 196 -15.62 -25.36 -11.57
C VAL A 196 -15.30 -23.87 -11.78
N THR A 197 -14.23 -23.60 -12.50
CA THR A 197 -13.81 -22.25 -12.95
C THR A 197 -14.27 -22.01 -14.38
N ASP A 198 -13.72 -22.80 -15.32
CA ASP A 198 -14.07 -22.71 -16.73
C ASP A 198 -15.40 -23.45 -16.99
N GLY A 199 -16.33 -22.76 -17.66
CA GLY A 199 -17.66 -23.30 -17.89
C GLY A 199 -18.68 -23.10 -16.75
N SER A 200 -18.30 -22.47 -15.64
CA SER A 200 -19.19 -22.14 -14.51
C SER A 200 -20.42 -21.33 -14.95
N PHE A 201 -20.24 -20.40 -15.88
CA PHE A 201 -21.33 -19.64 -16.50
C PHE A 201 -22.27 -20.55 -17.33
N GLY A 202 -21.74 -21.52 -18.05
CA GLY A 202 -22.53 -22.52 -18.80
C GLY A 202 -23.42 -23.36 -17.88
N LEU A 203 -22.88 -23.82 -16.75
CA LEU A 203 -23.65 -24.55 -15.73
C LEU A 203 -24.75 -23.68 -15.11
N LYS A 204 -24.48 -22.40 -14.87
CA LYS A 204 -25.51 -21.44 -14.44
C LYS A 204 -26.64 -21.32 -15.47
N ALA A 205 -26.31 -21.23 -16.76
CA ALA A 205 -27.33 -21.14 -17.83
C ALA A 205 -28.19 -22.40 -17.95
N VAL A 206 -27.60 -23.58 -17.80
CA VAL A 206 -28.35 -24.87 -17.76
C VAL A 206 -29.27 -24.92 -16.56
N LEU A 207 -28.80 -24.50 -15.37
CA LEU A 207 -29.63 -24.45 -14.16
C LEU A 207 -30.84 -23.51 -14.33
N LEU A 208 -30.63 -22.30 -14.85
CA LEU A 208 -31.71 -21.34 -15.10
C LEU A 208 -32.74 -21.88 -16.09
N ARG A 209 -32.31 -22.55 -17.16
CA ARG A 209 -33.19 -23.17 -18.13
C ARG A 209 -34.01 -24.30 -17.52
N ALA A 210 -33.41 -25.12 -16.65
CA ALA A 210 -34.12 -26.19 -15.94
C ALA A 210 -35.18 -25.65 -14.97
N LEU A 211 -34.92 -24.52 -14.31
CA LEU A 211 -35.87 -23.85 -13.42
C LEU A 211 -37.05 -23.21 -14.20
N LEU A 212 -36.82 -22.65 -15.38
CA LEU A 212 -37.83 -22.06 -16.22
C LEU A 212 -38.69 -23.11 -16.96
N GLY A 213 -38.11 -24.29 -17.25
CA GLY A 213 -38.82 -25.39 -17.92
C GLY A 213 -39.62 -26.31 -16.97
N SER A 214 -39.57 -26.09 -15.67
CA SER A 214 -40.34 -26.84 -14.66
C SER A 214 -41.63 -26.15 -14.20
N THR A 215 -42.08 -25.10 -14.92
CA THR A 215 -43.25 -24.28 -14.54
C THR A 215 -44.49 -24.59 -15.46
N ASP A 216 -44.53 -25.78 -16.10
CA ASP A 216 -45.71 -26.29 -16.81
C ASP A 216 -46.35 -27.45 -16.07
#